data_c1c09e4728726feeaca1d14ba8861294
#
_entry.id   c1c09e4728726feeaca1d14ba8861294
#
_cell.length_a   1.000
_cell.length_b   1.000
_cell.length_c   1.000
_cell.angle_alpha   90.00
_cell.angle_beta   90.00
_cell.angle_gamma   90.00
#
_symmetry.space_group_name_H-M   'P 1'
#
loop_
_entity.id
_entity.type
_entity.pdbx_description
1 polymer ?
#
loop_
_entity_poly.entity_id
_entity_poly.type
_entity_poly.pdbx_seq_one_letter_code
_entity_poly.pdbx_strand_id
1 'polypeptide(L)'
;MKLKTIPHKARSGAFTLIEILLVIVIILLLAGSIVAFVIPQQEGAEKNTTRMLVNNVKGSLDNYRLNIGHYPTEEEGGLMGLVQKPEFENEKLGGKWQGPYVKVGTTFTDAWSNLLVYEPADPEFMQAGDPPYRLYSKGPDGLEETEDDIGD
;
A
#
# COMPACT_ATOMS: atom_id res chain seq x y z
N MET A 1 -50.64 62.19 -11.98
CA MET A 1 -49.23 62.26 -12.42
C MET A 1 -48.60 60.85 -12.32
N LYS A 2 -48.44 60.12 -13.47
CA LYS A 2 -47.93 58.73 -13.48
C LYS A 2 -46.48 58.77 -13.76
N LEU A 3 -45.67 58.32 -12.80
CA LEU A 3 -44.21 58.18 -12.95
C LEU A 3 -43.93 56.97 -13.84
N LYS A 4 -43.25 57.23 -14.94
CA LYS A 4 -42.88 56.22 -15.95
C LYS A 4 -41.52 55.61 -15.49
N THR A 5 -41.57 54.39 -14.96
CA THR A 5 -40.35 53.64 -14.63
C THR A 5 -39.63 53.21 -15.91
N ILE A 6 -38.37 53.65 -16.05
CA ILE A 6 -37.49 53.27 -17.14
C ILE A 6 -36.86 51.93 -16.80
N PRO A 7 -37.00 50.85 -17.61
CA PRO A 7 -36.35 49.59 -17.34
C PRO A 7 -34.86 49.74 -17.58
N HIS A 8 -34.03 49.51 -16.55
CA HIS A 8 -32.60 49.35 -16.70
C HIS A 8 -32.32 48.05 -17.49
N LYS A 9 -31.86 48.22 -18.74
CA LYS A 9 -31.39 47.11 -19.58
C LYS A 9 -30.07 46.59 -18.97
N ALA A 10 -30.13 45.42 -18.33
CA ALA A 10 -28.95 44.74 -17.88
C ALA A 10 -28.03 44.45 -19.10
N ARG A 11 -26.85 45.02 -19.08
CA ARG A 11 -25.81 44.71 -20.07
C ARG A 11 -25.34 43.26 -19.82
N SER A 12 -25.73 42.33 -20.65
CA SER A 12 -25.14 41.02 -20.73
C SER A 12 -23.72 41.22 -21.28
N GLY A 13 -22.71 41.14 -20.43
CA GLY A 13 -21.33 41.09 -20.87
C GLY A 13 -21.15 39.80 -21.69
N ALA A 14 -20.88 39.93 -22.98
CA ALA A 14 -20.49 38.80 -23.81
C ALA A 14 -19.00 38.53 -23.55
N PHE A 15 -18.65 37.27 -23.26
CA PHE A 15 -17.25 36.86 -23.10
C PHE A 15 -16.46 37.10 -24.40
N THR A 16 -15.26 37.61 -24.26
CA THR A 16 -14.35 37.78 -25.38
C THR A 16 -13.62 36.48 -25.70
N LEU A 17 -13.29 36.28 -26.99
CA LEU A 17 -12.54 35.10 -27.44
C LEU A 17 -11.18 35.01 -26.72
N ILE A 18 -10.54 36.15 -26.45
CA ILE A 18 -9.25 36.20 -25.75
C ILE A 18 -9.38 35.80 -24.29
N GLU A 19 -10.50 36.05 -23.63
CA GLU A 19 -10.74 35.68 -22.23
C GLU A 19 -10.84 34.13 -22.11
N ILE A 20 -11.55 33.48 -23.03
CA ILE A 20 -11.60 32.02 -23.06
C ILE A 20 -10.24 31.41 -23.41
N LEU A 21 -9.49 32.02 -24.35
CA LEU A 21 -8.16 31.56 -24.71
C LEU A 21 -7.20 31.65 -23.51
N LEU A 22 -7.24 32.75 -22.76
CA LEU A 22 -6.43 32.91 -21.55
C LEU A 22 -6.75 31.85 -20.52
N VAL A 23 -8.03 31.56 -20.28
CA VAL A 23 -8.47 30.52 -19.33
C VAL A 23 -7.95 29.14 -19.73
N ILE A 24 -8.03 28.79 -21.02
CA ILE A 24 -7.53 27.51 -21.51
C ILE A 24 -6.00 27.40 -21.31
N VAL A 25 -5.26 28.47 -21.60
CA VAL A 25 -3.79 28.48 -21.40
C VAL A 25 -3.45 28.27 -19.92
N ILE A 26 -4.14 28.95 -19.00
CA ILE A 26 -3.92 28.77 -17.55
C ILE A 26 -4.22 27.33 -17.13
N ILE A 27 -5.34 26.76 -17.57
CA ILE A 27 -5.70 25.37 -17.26
C ILE A 27 -4.63 24.40 -17.77
N LEU A 28 -4.12 24.58 -18.99
CA LEU A 28 -3.07 23.73 -19.56
C LEU A 28 -1.76 23.84 -18.78
N LEU A 29 -1.38 25.04 -18.34
CA LEU A 29 -0.19 25.23 -17.51
C LEU A 29 -0.34 24.54 -16.13
N LEU A 30 -1.51 24.65 -15.49
CA LEU A 30 -1.77 23.99 -14.22
C LEU A 30 -1.81 22.46 -14.37
N ALA A 31 -2.49 21.96 -15.40
CA ALA A 31 -2.54 20.53 -15.69
C ALA A 31 -1.14 19.95 -15.94
N GLY A 32 -0.30 20.65 -16.73
CA GLY A 32 1.08 20.24 -16.97
C GLY A 32 1.93 20.17 -15.70
N SER A 33 1.73 21.10 -14.76
CA SER A 33 2.47 21.11 -13.49
C SER A 33 2.10 19.90 -12.59
N ILE A 34 0.86 19.47 -12.59
CA ILE A 34 0.41 18.31 -11.80
C ILE A 34 1.14 17.04 -12.28
N VAL A 35 1.20 16.80 -13.58
CA VAL A 35 1.87 15.63 -14.14
C VAL A 35 3.36 15.61 -13.79
N ALA A 36 4.03 16.77 -13.82
CA ALA A 36 5.47 16.85 -13.60
C ALA A 36 5.88 16.71 -12.12
N PHE A 37 5.05 17.17 -11.18
CA PHE A 37 5.45 17.28 -9.77
C PHE A 37 4.68 16.37 -8.81
N VAL A 38 3.40 16.12 -9.06
CA VAL A 38 2.55 15.39 -8.11
C VAL A 38 2.68 13.88 -8.29
N ILE A 39 2.68 13.38 -9.52
CA ILE A 39 2.73 11.93 -9.79
C ILE A 39 4.00 11.28 -9.23
N PRO A 40 5.22 11.79 -9.46
CA PRO A 40 6.45 11.17 -8.92
C PRO A 40 6.49 11.15 -7.38
N GLN A 41 5.89 12.13 -6.71
CA GLN A 41 5.83 12.16 -5.26
C GLN A 41 4.87 11.11 -4.70
N GLN A 42 3.76 10.85 -5.38
CA GLN A 42 2.80 9.82 -4.99
C GLN A 42 3.42 8.43 -5.08
N GLU A 43 4.10 8.09 -6.18
CA GLU A 43 4.81 6.83 -6.34
C GLU A 43 5.87 6.60 -5.24
N GLY A 44 6.60 7.64 -4.89
CA GLY A 44 7.58 7.60 -3.80
C GLY A 44 6.93 7.32 -2.45
N ALA A 45 5.77 7.93 -2.17
CA ALA A 45 5.02 7.72 -0.94
C ALA A 45 4.45 6.29 -0.86
N GLU A 46 3.92 5.76 -1.95
CA GLU A 46 3.40 4.39 -2.05
C GLU A 46 4.50 3.35 -1.80
N LYS A 47 5.66 3.50 -2.44
CA LYS A 47 6.84 2.65 -2.21
C LYS A 47 7.31 2.69 -0.76
N ASN A 48 7.37 3.88 -0.16
CA ASN A 48 7.77 4.00 1.24
C ASN A 48 6.78 3.36 2.20
N THR A 49 5.47 3.53 1.97
CA THR A 49 4.41 2.93 2.77
C THR A 49 4.48 1.41 2.70
N THR A 50 4.65 0.85 1.51
CA THR A 50 4.82 -0.59 1.30
C THR A 50 6.07 -1.12 1.99
N ARG A 51 7.21 -0.42 1.88
CA ARG A 51 8.45 -0.80 2.57
C ARG A 51 8.29 -0.82 4.10
N MET A 52 7.58 0.18 4.64
CA MET A 52 7.27 0.20 6.07
C MET A 52 6.37 -0.97 6.49
N LEU A 53 5.38 -1.32 5.68
CA LEU A 53 4.52 -2.48 5.91
C LEU A 53 5.34 -3.77 5.95
N VAL A 54 6.17 -4.02 4.93
CA VAL A 54 7.04 -5.20 4.85
C VAL A 54 7.95 -5.30 6.08
N ASN A 55 8.59 -4.20 6.48
CA ASN A 55 9.46 -4.18 7.67
C ASN A 55 8.68 -4.45 8.96
N ASN A 56 7.47 -3.94 9.10
CA ASN A 56 6.62 -4.22 10.26
C ASN A 56 6.22 -5.70 10.32
N VAL A 57 5.91 -6.30 9.17
CA VAL A 57 5.59 -7.73 9.09
C VAL A 57 6.81 -8.58 9.40
N LYS A 58 8.02 -8.24 8.89
CA LYS A 58 9.30 -8.89 9.25
C LYS A 58 9.50 -8.89 10.78
N GLY A 59 9.33 -7.74 11.42
CA GLY A 59 9.42 -7.65 12.89
C GLY A 59 8.38 -8.50 13.63
N SER A 60 7.18 -8.63 13.07
CA SER A 60 6.14 -9.49 13.64
C SER A 60 6.44 -10.97 13.46
N LEU A 61 7.01 -11.37 12.33
CA LEU A 61 7.53 -12.71 12.07
C LEU A 61 8.64 -13.09 13.05
N ASP A 62 9.57 -12.17 13.33
CA ASP A 62 10.62 -12.40 14.31
C ASP A 62 10.06 -12.59 15.72
N ASN A 63 9.06 -11.80 16.11
CA ASN A 63 8.37 -11.98 17.40
C ASN A 63 7.64 -13.32 17.51
N TYR A 64 6.98 -13.75 16.42
CA TYR A 64 6.36 -15.07 16.36
C TYR A 64 7.40 -16.16 16.56
N ARG A 65 8.51 -16.10 15.83
CA ARG A 65 9.61 -17.07 15.95
C ARG A 65 10.20 -17.11 17.38
N LEU A 66 10.36 -15.97 18.03
CA LEU A 66 10.88 -15.90 19.42
C LEU A 66 9.99 -16.68 20.39
N ASN A 67 8.69 -16.67 20.18
CA ASN A 67 7.74 -17.36 21.06
C ASN A 67 7.55 -18.83 20.68
N ILE A 68 7.38 -19.12 19.40
CA ILE A 68 7.03 -20.46 18.88
C ILE A 68 8.27 -21.30 18.62
N GLY A 69 9.37 -20.68 18.15
CA GLY A 69 10.64 -21.33 17.80
C GLY A 69 10.90 -21.45 16.30
N HIS A 70 9.92 -21.21 15.45
CA HIS A 70 10.01 -21.20 14.00
C HIS A 70 9.14 -20.10 13.41
N TYR A 71 9.29 -19.80 12.13
CA TYR A 71 8.40 -18.90 11.40
C TYR A 71 7.09 -19.61 11.03
N PRO A 72 5.97 -18.87 10.83
CA PRO A 72 4.70 -19.48 10.46
C PRO A 72 4.85 -20.29 9.18
N THR A 73 4.40 -21.54 9.22
CA THR A 73 4.34 -22.40 8.03
C THR A 73 3.05 -22.15 7.24
N GLU A 74 2.96 -22.70 6.02
CA GLU A 74 1.71 -22.65 5.25
C GLU A 74 0.57 -23.36 5.98
N GLU A 75 0.85 -24.48 6.65
CA GLU A 75 -0.11 -25.23 7.45
C GLU A 75 -0.63 -24.44 8.66
N GLU A 76 0.20 -23.57 9.22
CA GLU A 76 -0.16 -22.63 10.27
C GLU A 76 -0.84 -21.36 9.72
N GLY A 77 -1.15 -21.32 8.42
CA GLY A 77 -1.84 -20.22 7.74
C GLY A 77 -0.95 -19.07 7.32
N GLY A 78 0.37 -19.25 7.29
CA GLY A 78 1.33 -18.23 6.85
C GLY A 78 1.21 -16.94 7.64
N LEU A 79 1.09 -15.80 6.95
CA LEU A 79 0.95 -14.48 7.60
C LEU A 79 -0.31 -14.37 8.49
N MET A 80 -1.35 -15.18 8.26
CA MET A 80 -2.54 -15.17 9.12
C MET A 80 -2.25 -15.70 10.52
N GLY A 81 -1.23 -16.55 10.70
CA GLY A 81 -0.74 -16.99 12.00
C GLY A 81 -0.24 -15.85 12.90
N LEU A 82 0.05 -14.67 12.32
CA LEU A 82 0.39 -13.45 13.07
C LEU A 82 -0.85 -12.74 13.65
N VAL A 83 -2.01 -12.94 13.05
CA VAL A 83 -3.28 -12.30 13.45
C VAL A 83 -4.11 -13.18 14.34
N GLN A 84 -4.20 -14.46 13.97
CA GLN A 84 -5.01 -15.46 14.65
C GLN A 84 -4.14 -16.62 15.08
N LYS A 85 -4.47 -17.22 16.23
CA LYS A 85 -3.76 -18.38 16.71
C LYS A 85 -3.95 -19.57 15.77
N PRO A 86 -2.85 -20.11 15.19
CA PRO A 86 -2.92 -21.30 14.35
C PRO A 86 -3.38 -22.54 15.12
N GLU A 87 -3.87 -23.53 14.39
CA GLU A 87 -3.97 -24.89 14.90
C GLU A 87 -2.58 -25.56 14.80
N PHE A 88 -1.98 -25.82 15.96
CA PHE A 88 -0.67 -26.46 16.01
C PHE A 88 -0.84 -27.99 16.15
N GLU A 89 -0.09 -28.77 15.39
CA GLU A 89 -0.03 -30.22 15.62
C GLU A 89 0.41 -30.56 17.06
N ASN A 90 1.31 -29.73 17.61
CA ASN A 90 1.74 -29.84 18.99
C ASN A 90 1.01 -28.82 19.86
N GLU A 91 0.06 -29.27 20.68
CA GLU A 91 -0.71 -28.42 21.60
C GLU A 91 0.14 -27.55 22.52
N LYS A 92 1.39 -27.98 22.85
CA LYS A 92 2.31 -27.20 23.67
C LYS A 92 2.75 -25.91 22.99
N LEU A 93 2.82 -25.87 21.68
CA LEU A 93 3.14 -24.65 20.90
C LEU A 93 1.99 -23.66 20.99
N GLY A 94 0.76 -24.14 20.98
CA GLY A 94 -0.41 -23.30 21.15
C GLY A 94 -0.42 -22.50 22.47
N GLY A 95 0.18 -23.03 23.52
CA GLY A 95 0.37 -22.32 24.80
C GLY A 95 1.45 -21.22 24.77
N LYS A 96 2.35 -21.30 23.81
CA LYS A 96 3.44 -20.31 23.63
C LYS A 96 3.03 -19.13 22.73
N TRP A 97 1.97 -19.27 21.94
CA TRP A 97 1.50 -18.21 21.08
C TRP A 97 0.99 -17.04 21.91
N GLN A 98 1.58 -15.86 21.73
CA GLN A 98 1.29 -14.64 22.47
C GLN A 98 0.74 -13.51 21.58
N GLY A 99 0.23 -13.87 20.41
CA GLY A 99 -0.35 -12.89 19.49
C GLY A 99 -1.68 -12.28 19.98
N PRO A 100 -2.27 -11.40 19.19
CA PRO A 100 -1.86 -11.09 17.80
C PRO A 100 -0.54 -10.29 17.74
N TYR A 101 0.33 -10.61 16.77
CA TYR A 101 1.62 -9.95 16.56
C TYR A 101 1.50 -8.72 15.64
N VAL A 102 0.37 -8.60 14.96
CA VAL A 102 -0.04 -7.43 14.16
C VAL A 102 -1.40 -6.96 14.62
N LYS A 103 -1.77 -5.73 14.27
CA LYS A 103 -3.10 -5.21 14.63
C LYS A 103 -4.20 -6.08 14.02
N VAL A 104 -5.25 -6.35 14.80
CA VAL A 104 -6.44 -7.04 14.31
C VAL A 104 -7.04 -6.24 13.16
N GLY A 105 -7.31 -6.92 12.04
CA GLY A 105 -7.80 -6.28 10.81
C GLY A 105 -6.69 -5.81 9.86
N THR A 106 -5.41 -6.09 10.16
CA THR A 106 -4.35 -5.86 9.18
C THR A 106 -4.59 -6.73 7.95
N THR A 107 -4.74 -6.08 6.81
CA THR A 107 -4.69 -6.74 5.51
C THR A 107 -3.25 -6.69 5.05
N PHE A 108 -2.65 -7.82 4.75
CA PHE A 108 -1.27 -7.86 4.24
C PHE A 108 -1.22 -7.42 2.77
N THR A 109 -1.78 -6.23 2.50
CA THR A 109 -1.86 -5.62 1.17
C THR A 109 -0.98 -4.39 1.09
N ASP A 110 -0.26 -4.27 -0.01
CA ASP A 110 0.59 -3.13 -0.32
C ASP A 110 -0.23 -1.87 -0.73
N ALA A 111 0.46 -0.80 -1.10
CA ALA A 111 -0.17 0.44 -1.52
C ALA A 111 -0.94 0.33 -2.85
N TRP A 112 -0.68 -0.68 -3.66
CA TRP A 112 -1.36 -0.96 -4.93
C TRP A 112 -2.44 -2.03 -4.82
N SER A 113 -2.76 -2.47 -3.57
CA SER A 113 -3.76 -3.50 -3.26
C SER A 113 -3.35 -4.94 -3.64
N ASN A 114 -2.06 -5.20 -3.85
CA ASN A 114 -1.54 -6.56 -4.02
C ASN A 114 -1.28 -7.16 -2.63
N LEU A 115 -1.56 -8.44 -2.46
CA LEU A 115 -1.18 -9.17 -1.26
C LEU A 115 0.34 -9.33 -1.20
N LEU A 116 0.92 -9.19 -0.02
CA LEU A 116 2.32 -9.53 0.21
C LEU A 116 2.53 -11.03 -0.06
N VAL A 117 3.62 -11.35 -0.73
CA VAL A 117 4.08 -12.71 -0.93
C VAL A 117 4.90 -13.13 0.29
N TYR A 118 4.55 -14.24 0.89
CA TYR A 118 5.29 -14.85 2.00
C TYR A 118 5.53 -16.32 1.71
N GLU A 119 6.79 -16.69 1.65
CA GLU A 119 7.24 -18.05 1.39
C GLU A 119 8.18 -18.47 2.52
N PRO A 120 7.72 -19.30 3.48
CA PRO A 120 8.61 -19.85 4.49
C PRO A 120 9.60 -20.80 3.83
N ALA A 121 10.87 -20.72 4.22
CA ALA A 121 11.86 -21.66 3.74
C ALA A 121 11.62 -23.05 4.33
N ASP A 122 11.71 -24.08 3.50
CA ASP A 122 11.62 -25.47 3.95
C ASP A 122 12.93 -25.83 4.69
N PRO A 123 12.87 -26.19 5.98
CA PRO A 123 14.06 -26.57 6.75
C PRO A 123 14.88 -27.72 6.16
N GLU A 124 14.24 -28.61 5.38
CA GLU A 124 14.92 -29.75 4.77
C GLU A 124 15.83 -29.35 3.60
N PHE A 125 15.53 -28.22 2.93
CA PHE A 125 16.26 -27.75 1.75
C PHE A 125 17.13 -26.52 2.03
N MET A 126 17.06 -25.94 3.23
CA MET A 126 17.85 -24.75 3.60
C MET A 126 19.36 -25.06 3.63
N GLN A 127 20.14 -24.19 2.98
CA GLN A 127 21.59 -24.17 3.09
C GLN A 127 22.05 -23.10 4.10
N ALA A 128 23.29 -23.23 4.58
CA ALA A 128 23.86 -22.24 5.49
C ALA A 128 24.01 -20.88 4.79
N GLY A 129 23.23 -19.90 5.23
CA GLY A 129 23.20 -18.54 4.68
C GLY A 129 21.92 -18.18 3.93
N ASP A 130 21.05 -19.15 3.68
CA ASP A 130 19.76 -18.87 3.05
C ASP A 130 18.84 -18.09 4.00
N PRO A 131 18.04 -17.16 3.47
CA PRO A 131 17.04 -16.47 4.27
C PRO A 131 15.97 -17.47 4.75
N PRO A 132 15.51 -17.33 6.00
CA PRO A 132 14.54 -18.28 6.58
C PRO A 132 13.13 -18.17 5.98
N TYR A 133 12.88 -17.16 5.20
CA TYR A 133 11.66 -16.91 4.42
C TYR A 133 11.92 -15.84 3.37
N ARG A 134 11.06 -15.75 2.38
CA ARG A 134 10.95 -14.60 1.47
C ARG A 134 9.69 -13.81 1.83
N LEU A 135 9.81 -12.49 1.91
CA LEU A 135 8.66 -11.59 2.16
C LEU A 135 8.82 -10.32 1.34
N TYR A 136 7.94 -10.13 0.38
CA TYR A 136 7.98 -8.98 -0.53
C TYR A 136 6.59 -8.59 -1.04
N SER A 137 6.50 -7.38 -1.61
CA SER A 137 5.37 -6.90 -2.39
C SER A 137 5.75 -6.95 -3.86
N LYS A 138 4.81 -7.31 -4.71
CA LYS A 138 4.92 -7.35 -6.18
C LYS A 138 5.00 -5.95 -6.83
N GLY A 139 5.04 -4.89 -6.02
CA GLY A 139 5.12 -3.53 -6.54
C GLY A 139 3.91 -3.05 -7.34
N PRO A 140 4.06 -1.95 -8.09
CA PRO A 140 2.98 -1.34 -8.86
C PRO A 140 2.50 -2.17 -10.04
N ASP A 141 3.35 -3.03 -10.62
CA ASP A 141 2.98 -3.85 -11.78
C ASP A 141 2.24 -5.14 -11.39
N GLY A 142 2.30 -5.54 -10.10
CA GLY A 142 1.64 -6.72 -9.56
C GLY A 142 2.22 -8.06 -10.04
N LEU A 143 3.40 -8.04 -10.67
CA LEU A 143 4.11 -9.23 -11.14
C LEU A 143 5.20 -9.62 -10.14
N GLU A 144 5.51 -10.91 -10.07
CA GLU A 144 6.57 -11.44 -9.23
C GLU A 144 7.92 -11.43 -9.95
N GLU A 145 9.00 -11.29 -9.19
CA GLU A 145 10.38 -11.33 -9.68
C GLU A 145 10.71 -10.22 -10.69
N THR A 146 10.19 -9.02 -10.43
CA THR A 146 10.47 -7.82 -11.22
C THR A 146 11.32 -6.81 -10.45
N GLU A 147 11.88 -5.80 -11.15
CA GLU A 147 12.77 -4.80 -10.53
C GLU A 147 12.04 -3.86 -9.54
N ASP A 148 10.72 -3.84 -9.56
CA ASP A 148 9.89 -3.01 -8.70
C ASP A 148 9.36 -3.76 -7.45
N ASP A 149 9.73 -5.02 -7.26
CA ASP A 149 9.47 -5.77 -6.05
C ASP A 149 10.08 -5.05 -4.83
N ILE A 150 9.33 -5.04 -3.73
CA ILE A 150 9.75 -4.34 -2.51
C ILE A 150 9.79 -5.34 -1.36
N GLY A 151 11.01 -5.66 -0.87
CA GLY A 151 11.04 -6.49 0.32
C GLY A 151 12.33 -7.20 0.69
N ASP A 152 13.13 -7.61 -0.22
CA ASP A 152 14.39 -8.34 0.03
C ASP A 152 15.57 -7.44 0.31
#